data_f66fa22df04978ca68b7991e6ee19643
#
_entry.id   f66fa22df04978ca68b7991e6ee19643
#
_cell.length_a   1.000
_cell.length_b   1.000
_cell.length_c   1.000
_cell.angle_alpha   90.00
_cell.angle_beta   90.00
_cell.angle_gamma   90.00
#
_symmetry.space_group_name_H-M   'P 1'
#
loop_
_entity.id
_entity.type
_entity.pdbx_description
1 polymer ?
#
loop_
_entity_poly.entity_id
_entity_poly.type
_entity_poly.pdbx_seq_one_letter_code
_entity_poly.pdbx_strand_id
1 'polypeptide(L)'
;MGAAIQGGVLGGDVKDVLLLDVTPLTLGIETLGGVMTPLIEKNTTIPTKKTQTFSTAEDNQTAVTIHALQGERKQAGQNKSLGRFDLADIPPAPRGVPQIEVAFDLDANGILNITAKDKATGKEQSIVIKSSSGLSDDEIDQMVRDAEAHEAEDKKFEELVQLRNQADGMIHASRKTIEEAGDKVDADEKAKIETAISELEEALKGDDKDAIQAKLDALTEASGNLAQKMYAKQGDGAEAEGQ
;
A
#
# COMPACT_ATOMS: atom_id res chain seq x y z
N MET A 1 -3.37 13.90 -36.57
CA MET A 1 -4.07 12.70 -37.08
C MET A 1 -5.43 12.48 -36.42
N GLY A 2 -5.60 12.68 -35.13
CA GLY A 2 -6.86 12.45 -34.40
C GLY A 2 -8.04 13.26 -34.91
N ALA A 3 -7.87 14.55 -35.18
CA ALA A 3 -8.95 15.41 -35.67
C ALA A 3 -9.46 15.02 -37.10
N ALA A 4 -8.56 14.53 -37.95
CA ALA A 4 -8.93 14.07 -39.29
C ALA A 4 -9.72 12.75 -39.24
N ILE A 5 -9.37 11.84 -38.34
CA ILE A 5 -10.10 10.59 -38.11
C ILE A 5 -11.48 10.87 -37.54
N GLN A 6 -11.58 11.78 -36.55
CA GLN A 6 -12.87 12.18 -35.98
C GLN A 6 -13.78 12.87 -36.97
N GLY A 7 -13.22 13.72 -37.85
CA GLY A 7 -13.95 14.31 -38.95
C GLY A 7 -14.46 13.27 -39.94
N GLY A 8 -13.67 12.23 -40.27
CA GLY A 8 -14.06 11.11 -41.13
C GLY A 8 -15.20 10.27 -40.53
N VAL A 9 -15.17 10.03 -39.20
CA VAL A 9 -16.26 9.31 -38.50
C VAL A 9 -17.55 10.10 -38.54
N LEU A 10 -17.51 11.42 -38.34
CA LEU A 10 -18.69 12.30 -38.41
C LEU A 10 -19.21 12.46 -39.83
N GLY A 11 -18.33 12.39 -40.85
CA GLY A 11 -18.70 12.43 -42.28
C GLY A 11 -19.22 11.12 -42.85
N GLY A 12 -19.16 10.03 -42.07
CA GLY A 12 -19.59 8.70 -42.53
C GLY A 12 -18.59 7.98 -43.45
N ASP A 13 -17.40 8.56 -43.65
CA ASP A 13 -16.34 8.00 -44.49
C ASP A 13 -15.52 6.89 -43.81
N VAL A 14 -15.54 6.87 -42.48
CA VAL A 14 -14.85 5.85 -41.65
C VAL A 14 -15.88 5.19 -40.74
N LYS A 15 -16.24 3.96 -41.07
CA LYS A 15 -17.12 3.14 -40.23
C LYS A 15 -16.28 2.48 -39.15
N ASP A 16 -16.71 2.58 -37.89
CA ASP A 16 -16.20 1.86 -36.73
C ASP A 16 -14.86 2.31 -36.12
N VAL A 17 -14.44 3.58 -36.30
CA VAL A 17 -13.36 4.14 -35.47
C VAL A 17 -13.98 4.82 -34.25
N LEU A 18 -13.99 4.11 -33.12
CA LEU A 18 -14.35 4.68 -31.81
C LEU A 18 -13.11 5.37 -31.21
N LEU A 19 -13.16 6.69 -31.15
CA LEU A 19 -12.12 7.43 -30.40
C LEU A 19 -12.46 7.34 -28.91
N LEU A 20 -11.63 6.59 -28.17
CA LEU A 20 -11.76 6.47 -26.73
C LEU A 20 -10.73 7.37 -26.06
N ASP A 21 -11.18 8.24 -25.17
CA ASP A 21 -10.28 8.96 -24.28
C ASP A 21 -9.77 8.02 -23.21
N VAL A 22 -8.48 8.04 -22.97
CA VAL A 22 -7.80 7.18 -21.99
C VAL A 22 -6.90 8.02 -21.07
N THR A 23 -6.61 7.48 -19.88
CA THR A 23 -5.62 8.06 -18.99
C THR A 23 -4.22 7.95 -19.61
N PRO A 24 -3.46 9.05 -19.72
CA PRO A 24 -2.11 9.01 -20.30
C PRO A 24 -1.09 8.37 -19.37
N LEU A 25 -1.28 8.49 -18.05
CA LEU A 25 -0.43 7.97 -17.00
C LEU A 25 -1.26 7.34 -15.89
N THR A 26 -0.63 6.42 -15.15
CA THR A 26 -1.21 5.78 -13.97
C THR A 26 -1.49 6.80 -12.87
N LEU A 27 -2.65 6.67 -12.24
CA LEU A 27 -3.08 7.44 -11.08
C LEU A 27 -3.11 6.52 -9.86
N GLY A 28 -2.53 6.98 -8.76
CA GLY A 28 -2.45 6.18 -7.53
C GLY A 28 -2.22 7.04 -6.31
N ILE A 29 -1.94 6.37 -5.19
CA ILE A 29 -1.61 7.01 -3.92
C ILE A 29 -0.27 6.49 -3.38
N GLU A 30 0.36 7.31 -2.55
CA GLU A 30 1.49 6.90 -1.73
C GLU A 30 1.02 6.01 -0.59
N THR A 31 1.67 4.87 -0.43
CA THR A 31 1.44 3.92 0.66
C THR A 31 2.68 3.73 1.50
N LEU A 32 2.57 2.95 2.58
CA LEU A 32 3.61 2.71 3.57
C LEU A 32 4.94 2.31 2.92
N GLY A 33 6.00 3.05 3.25
CA GLY A 33 7.34 2.88 2.70
C GLY A 33 7.63 3.73 1.46
N GLY A 34 6.75 4.68 1.10
CA GLY A 34 6.96 5.58 -0.04
C GLY A 34 6.74 4.91 -1.40
N VAL A 35 5.90 3.87 -1.45
CA VAL A 35 5.54 3.16 -2.68
C VAL A 35 4.31 3.81 -3.30
N MET A 36 4.29 3.95 -4.63
CA MET A 36 3.09 4.31 -5.37
C MET A 36 2.23 3.07 -5.61
N THR A 37 1.04 3.07 -5.04
CA THR A 37 0.02 2.03 -5.27
C THR A 37 -0.98 2.51 -6.32
N PRO A 38 -1.06 1.84 -7.50
CA PRO A 38 -1.94 2.25 -8.58
C PRO A 38 -3.40 1.98 -8.24
N LEU A 39 -4.30 2.91 -8.60
CA LEU A 39 -5.74 2.73 -8.60
C LEU A 39 -6.31 2.71 -10.01
N ILE A 40 -5.90 3.66 -10.86
CA ILE A 40 -6.29 3.72 -12.28
C ILE A 40 -5.02 3.63 -13.12
N GLU A 41 -4.85 2.53 -13.82
CA GLU A 41 -3.67 2.31 -14.66
C GLU A 41 -3.71 3.16 -15.94
N LYS A 42 -2.53 3.49 -16.49
CA LYS A 42 -2.42 4.16 -17.79
C LYS A 42 -3.22 3.42 -18.87
N ASN A 43 -3.68 4.14 -19.86
CA ASN A 43 -4.50 3.62 -20.96
C ASN A 43 -5.87 3.05 -20.52
N THR A 44 -6.33 3.40 -19.34
CA THR A 44 -7.72 3.10 -18.90
C THR A 44 -8.68 4.07 -19.57
N THR A 45 -9.73 3.53 -20.19
CA THR A 45 -10.80 4.34 -20.82
C THR A 45 -11.53 5.17 -19.76
N ILE A 46 -11.79 6.44 -20.06
CA ILE A 46 -12.55 7.35 -19.23
C ILE A 46 -13.95 7.61 -19.81
N PRO A 47 -14.99 7.86 -18.99
CA PRO A 47 -14.94 7.96 -17.53
C PRO A 47 -14.72 6.61 -16.82
N THR A 48 -14.09 6.64 -15.65
CA THR A 48 -13.83 5.43 -14.85
C THR A 48 -13.85 5.74 -13.35
N LYS A 49 -14.22 4.74 -12.55
CA LYS A 49 -14.18 4.81 -11.09
C LYS A 49 -13.49 3.56 -10.54
N LYS A 50 -12.53 3.77 -9.65
CA LYS A 50 -11.84 2.70 -8.94
C LYS A 50 -11.85 2.99 -7.45
N THR A 51 -12.02 1.95 -6.66
CA THR A 51 -12.08 2.02 -5.20
C THR A 51 -11.21 0.94 -4.60
N GLN A 52 -10.42 1.31 -3.60
CA GLN A 52 -9.58 0.38 -2.85
C GLN A 52 -9.62 0.72 -1.37
N THR A 53 -9.58 -0.30 -0.52
CA THR A 53 -9.56 -0.13 0.93
C THR A 53 -8.12 -0.23 1.45
N PHE A 54 -7.74 0.75 2.25
CA PHE A 54 -6.45 0.85 2.94
C PHE A 54 -6.69 0.82 4.46
N SER A 55 -5.61 0.77 5.22
CA SER A 55 -5.67 0.80 6.68
C SER A 55 -4.60 1.71 7.28
N THR A 56 -4.60 1.83 8.61
CA THR A 56 -3.59 2.57 9.36
C THR A 56 -2.27 1.79 9.44
N ALA A 57 -1.16 2.50 9.46
CA ALA A 57 0.19 1.95 9.58
C ALA A 57 0.66 1.82 11.04
N GLU A 58 0.06 2.59 11.95
CA GLU A 58 0.45 2.67 13.36
C GLU A 58 -0.75 2.43 14.28
N ASP A 59 -0.46 1.95 15.51
CA ASP A 59 -1.47 1.77 16.54
C ASP A 59 -2.02 3.14 17.00
N ASN A 60 -3.34 3.20 17.21
CA ASN A 60 -4.03 4.40 17.65
C ASN A 60 -3.88 5.62 16.72
N GLN A 61 -3.58 5.39 15.46
CA GLN A 61 -3.51 6.44 14.44
C GLN A 61 -4.90 7.04 14.21
N THR A 62 -5.04 8.35 14.39
CA THR A 62 -6.32 9.08 14.33
C THR A 62 -6.53 9.86 13.04
N ALA A 63 -5.54 9.85 12.14
CA ALA A 63 -5.63 10.49 10.83
C ALA A 63 -4.82 9.70 9.80
N VAL A 64 -5.25 9.75 8.54
CA VAL A 64 -4.49 9.24 7.39
C VAL A 64 -4.34 10.33 6.35
N THR A 65 -3.14 10.47 5.81
CA THR A 65 -2.84 11.37 4.70
C THR A 65 -3.01 10.62 3.38
N ILE A 66 -3.84 11.14 2.50
CA ILE A 66 -3.98 10.67 1.13
C ILE A 66 -3.15 11.56 0.23
N HIS A 67 -2.09 11.01 -0.34
CA HIS A 67 -1.21 11.68 -1.28
C HIS A 67 -1.43 11.10 -2.67
N ALA A 68 -2.12 11.84 -3.53
CA ALA A 68 -2.42 11.45 -4.89
C ALA A 68 -1.25 11.73 -5.83
N LEU A 69 -0.93 10.73 -6.65
CA LEU A 69 0.24 10.71 -7.53
C LEU A 69 -0.17 10.35 -8.95
N GLN A 70 0.61 10.84 -9.91
CA GLN A 70 0.51 10.49 -11.32
C GLN A 70 1.88 10.13 -11.88
N GLY A 71 2.00 8.97 -12.53
CA GLY A 71 3.24 8.50 -13.15
C GLY A 71 3.36 6.98 -13.12
N GLU A 72 4.51 6.48 -13.57
CA GLU A 72 4.76 5.05 -13.75
C GLU A 72 5.85 4.49 -12.82
N ARG A 73 6.50 5.36 -12.00
CA ARG A 73 7.55 4.93 -11.08
C ARG A 73 6.97 4.28 -9.82
N LYS A 74 7.60 3.24 -9.31
CA LYS A 74 7.19 2.59 -8.05
C LYS A 74 7.48 3.43 -6.81
N GLN A 75 8.50 4.27 -6.88
CA GLN A 75 8.82 5.22 -5.82
C GLN A 75 7.87 6.43 -5.90
N ALA A 76 7.13 6.69 -4.82
CA ALA A 76 6.16 7.79 -4.77
C ALA A 76 6.78 9.14 -5.09
N GLY A 77 7.97 9.43 -4.56
CA GLY A 77 8.69 10.68 -4.77
C GLY A 77 9.19 10.93 -6.20
N GLN A 78 9.18 9.92 -7.06
CA GLN A 78 9.58 10.02 -8.47
C GLN A 78 8.39 10.26 -9.41
N ASN A 79 7.19 10.33 -8.87
CA ASN A 79 5.96 10.61 -9.61
C ASN A 79 5.50 12.05 -9.36
N LYS A 80 4.62 12.53 -10.23
CA LYS A 80 4.03 13.86 -10.07
C LYS A 80 2.98 13.86 -8.96
N SER A 81 3.14 14.74 -7.97
CA SER A 81 2.13 14.97 -6.94
C SER A 81 0.94 15.72 -7.53
N LEU A 82 -0.25 15.17 -7.42
CA LEU A 82 -1.50 15.81 -7.84
C LEU A 82 -2.13 16.62 -6.71
N GLY A 83 -1.98 16.15 -5.47
CA GLY A 83 -2.51 16.80 -4.29
C GLY A 83 -2.41 15.91 -3.06
N ARG A 84 -2.65 16.53 -1.90
CA ARG A 84 -2.61 15.84 -0.61
C ARG A 84 -3.74 16.37 0.27
N PHE A 85 -4.38 15.47 1.01
CA PHE A 85 -5.37 15.83 2.02
C PHE A 85 -5.41 14.79 3.14
N ASP A 86 -5.93 15.19 4.29
CA ASP A 86 -5.99 14.34 5.47
C ASP A 86 -7.44 13.96 5.80
N LEU A 87 -7.65 12.68 6.09
CA LEU A 87 -8.85 12.19 6.74
C LEU A 87 -8.55 12.06 8.23
N ALA A 88 -9.13 12.95 9.03
CA ALA A 88 -8.94 13.01 10.47
C ALA A 88 -10.10 12.36 11.24
N ASP A 89 -9.97 12.32 12.57
CA ASP A 89 -10.97 11.79 13.50
C ASP A 89 -11.31 10.30 13.28
N ILE A 90 -10.33 9.52 12.89
CA ILE A 90 -10.42 8.07 12.87
C ILE A 90 -10.34 7.58 14.33
N PRO A 91 -11.27 6.73 14.79
CA PRO A 91 -11.23 6.19 16.14
C PRO A 91 -9.91 5.43 16.38
N PRO A 92 -9.25 5.65 17.54
CA PRO A 92 -8.05 4.89 17.89
C PRO A 92 -8.33 3.38 17.88
N ALA A 93 -7.49 2.65 17.17
CA ALA A 93 -7.56 1.20 17.04
C ALA A 93 -6.17 0.64 16.74
N PRO A 94 -5.93 -0.67 16.94
CA PRO A 94 -4.71 -1.31 16.48
C PRO A 94 -4.50 -1.09 14.98
N ARG A 95 -3.25 -0.94 14.55
CA ARG A 95 -2.88 -0.80 13.14
C ARG A 95 -3.49 -1.93 12.30
N GLY A 96 -3.90 -1.64 11.09
CA GLY A 96 -4.52 -2.61 10.18
C GLY A 96 -6.00 -2.86 10.45
N VAL A 97 -6.58 -2.39 11.56
CA VAL A 97 -8.00 -2.57 11.90
C VAL A 97 -8.91 -1.54 11.22
N PRO A 98 -8.61 -0.23 11.24
CA PRO A 98 -9.42 0.76 10.53
C PRO A 98 -9.47 0.47 9.03
N GLN A 99 -10.62 0.67 8.41
CA GLN A 99 -10.82 0.49 6.98
C GLN A 99 -11.13 1.83 6.32
N ILE A 100 -10.15 2.32 5.55
CA ILE A 100 -10.26 3.58 4.83
C ILE A 100 -10.48 3.27 3.34
N GLU A 101 -11.66 3.55 2.87
CA GLU A 101 -12.02 3.40 1.46
C GLU A 101 -11.57 4.64 0.69
N VAL A 102 -10.69 4.46 -0.29
CA VAL A 102 -10.23 5.51 -1.20
C VAL A 102 -10.82 5.25 -2.58
N ALA A 103 -11.60 6.20 -3.08
CA ALA A 103 -12.21 6.15 -4.39
C ALA A 103 -11.61 7.22 -5.31
N PHE A 104 -11.19 6.81 -6.50
CA PHE A 104 -10.80 7.67 -7.61
C PHE A 104 -11.92 7.65 -8.65
N ASP A 105 -12.55 8.78 -8.86
CA ASP A 105 -13.63 8.98 -9.82
C ASP A 105 -13.19 9.99 -10.88
N LEU A 106 -12.87 9.48 -12.07
CA LEU A 106 -12.34 10.24 -13.19
C LEU A 106 -13.44 10.40 -14.26
N ASP A 107 -13.85 11.65 -14.48
CA ASP A 107 -14.90 11.94 -15.45
C ASP A 107 -14.37 12.01 -16.90
N ALA A 108 -15.28 12.14 -17.86
CA ALA A 108 -14.97 12.25 -19.27
C ALA A 108 -14.17 13.53 -19.65
N ASN A 109 -14.13 14.52 -18.78
CA ASN A 109 -13.38 15.77 -18.99
C ASN A 109 -11.97 15.72 -18.34
N GLY A 110 -11.58 14.58 -17.78
CA GLY A 110 -10.32 14.41 -17.08
C GLY A 110 -10.30 15.09 -15.69
N ILE A 111 -11.45 15.30 -15.08
CA ILE A 111 -11.55 15.78 -13.69
C ILE A 111 -11.56 14.57 -12.77
N LEU A 112 -10.59 14.52 -11.86
CA LEU A 112 -10.42 13.47 -10.87
C LEU A 112 -10.97 13.93 -9.53
N ASN A 113 -11.99 13.26 -9.04
CA ASN A 113 -12.47 13.39 -7.66
C ASN A 113 -11.90 12.25 -6.83
N ILE A 114 -11.18 12.57 -5.78
CA ILE A 114 -10.61 11.58 -4.84
C ILE A 114 -11.34 11.73 -3.52
N THR A 115 -11.92 10.64 -3.06
CA THR A 115 -12.65 10.57 -1.81
C THR A 115 -12.00 9.54 -0.90
N ALA A 116 -11.76 9.90 0.35
CA ALA A 116 -11.35 8.98 1.42
C ALA A 116 -12.44 8.92 2.48
N LYS A 117 -12.87 7.70 2.83
CA LYS A 117 -13.95 7.46 3.79
C LYS A 117 -13.56 6.40 4.80
N ASP A 118 -13.69 6.74 6.08
CA ASP A 118 -13.63 5.75 7.15
C ASP A 118 -14.93 4.95 7.20
N LYS A 119 -14.84 3.63 6.97
CA LYS A 119 -16.02 2.74 6.94
C LYS A 119 -16.71 2.60 8.31
N ALA A 120 -15.98 2.78 9.39
CA ALA A 120 -16.50 2.62 10.74
C ALA A 120 -17.36 3.83 11.16
N THR A 121 -16.89 5.05 10.90
CA THR A 121 -17.55 6.30 11.32
C THR A 121 -18.40 6.92 10.22
N GLY A 122 -18.14 6.55 8.95
CA GLY A 122 -18.72 7.20 7.78
C GLY A 122 -18.14 8.59 7.47
N LYS A 123 -17.12 9.04 8.22
CA LYS A 123 -16.42 10.30 7.93
C LYS A 123 -15.72 10.23 6.59
N GLU A 124 -15.81 11.32 5.85
CA GLU A 124 -15.36 11.42 4.47
C GLU A 124 -14.69 12.75 4.23
N GLN A 125 -13.61 12.73 3.45
CA GLN A 125 -12.95 13.90 2.89
C GLN A 125 -12.71 13.68 1.41
N SER A 126 -12.73 14.76 0.63
CA SER A 126 -12.51 14.69 -0.80
C SER A 126 -11.70 15.86 -1.32
N ILE A 127 -11.02 15.63 -2.45
CA ILE A 127 -10.33 16.66 -3.23
C ILE A 127 -10.68 16.48 -4.71
N VAL A 128 -10.79 17.59 -5.43
CA VAL A 128 -11.05 17.60 -6.87
C VAL A 128 -9.84 18.17 -7.59
N ILE A 129 -9.31 17.42 -8.54
CA ILE A 129 -8.08 17.73 -9.27
C ILE A 129 -8.33 17.55 -10.77
N LYS A 130 -7.67 18.37 -11.59
CA LYS A 130 -7.59 18.09 -13.03
C LYS A 130 -6.44 17.10 -13.28
N SER A 131 -6.75 15.87 -13.67
CA SER A 131 -5.74 14.82 -13.89
C SER A 131 -4.80 15.11 -15.08
N SER A 132 -5.23 15.98 -16.00
CA SER A 132 -4.43 16.44 -17.14
C SER A 132 -3.69 17.75 -16.86
N SER A 133 -3.58 18.16 -15.60
CA SER A 133 -3.10 19.49 -15.22
C SER A 133 -1.62 19.70 -15.57
N GLY A 134 -1.38 20.19 -16.77
CA GLY A 134 -0.15 20.87 -17.16
C GLY A 134 1.02 19.98 -17.59
N LEU A 135 0.81 18.69 -17.87
CA LEU A 135 1.80 17.86 -18.55
C LEU A 135 1.60 17.97 -20.06
N SER A 136 2.66 18.29 -20.78
CA SER A 136 2.73 18.15 -22.23
C SER A 136 2.91 16.69 -22.65
N ASP A 137 2.63 16.38 -23.92
CA ASP A 137 2.86 15.04 -24.47
C ASP A 137 4.34 14.61 -24.33
N ASP A 138 5.28 15.55 -24.50
CA ASP A 138 6.71 15.29 -24.33
C ASP A 138 7.07 14.93 -22.88
N GLU A 139 6.44 15.59 -21.89
CA GLU A 139 6.64 15.27 -20.48
C GLU A 139 6.05 13.91 -20.12
N ILE A 140 4.89 13.56 -20.65
CA ILE A 140 4.28 12.24 -20.49
C ILE A 140 5.19 11.16 -21.05
N ASP A 141 5.67 11.33 -22.28
CA ASP A 141 6.59 10.40 -22.93
C ASP A 141 7.92 10.28 -22.17
N GLN A 142 8.40 11.36 -21.59
CA GLN A 142 9.61 11.33 -20.77
C GLN A 142 9.37 10.53 -19.49
N MET A 143 8.25 10.72 -18.80
CA MET A 143 7.91 9.97 -17.58
C MET A 143 7.79 8.46 -17.84
N VAL A 144 7.22 8.08 -18.99
CA VAL A 144 7.13 6.66 -19.40
C VAL A 144 8.52 6.08 -19.65
N ARG A 145 9.36 6.77 -20.43
CA ARG A 145 10.74 6.33 -20.71
C ARG A 145 11.60 6.23 -19.45
N ASP A 146 11.45 7.19 -18.53
CA ASP A 146 12.14 7.17 -17.23
C ASP A 146 11.73 5.96 -16.39
N ALA A 147 10.45 5.61 -16.38
CA ALA A 147 9.98 4.43 -15.67
C ALA A 147 10.53 3.14 -16.28
N GLU A 148 10.54 3.02 -17.61
CA GLU A 148 11.13 1.87 -18.31
C GLU A 148 12.64 1.75 -18.03
N ALA A 149 13.38 2.87 -18.03
CA ALA A 149 14.81 2.88 -17.76
C ALA A 149 15.17 2.46 -16.31
N HIS A 150 14.25 2.69 -15.37
CA HIS A 150 14.46 2.38 -13.95
C HIS A 150 13.62 1.19 -13.44
N GLU A 151 13.04 0.40 -14.33
CA GLU A 151 12.18 -0.74 -13.96
C GLU A 151 12.86 -1.71 -12.98
N ALA A 152 14.14 -2.04 -13.23
CA ALA A 152 14.90 -2.95 -12.37
C ALA A 152 15.19 -2.36 -10.99
N GLU A 153 15.42 -1.05 -10.90
CA GLU A 153 15.62 -0.32 -9.66
C GLU A 153 14.32 -0.24 -8.87
N ASP A 154 13.24 0.12 -9.53
CA ASP A 154 11.91 0.23 -8.95
C ASP A 154 11.41 -1.11 -8.41
N LYS A 155 11.66 -2.20 -9.12
CA LYS A 155 11.35 -3.55 -8.65
C LYS A 155 12.12 -3.92 -7.38
N LYS A 156 13.42 -3.62 -7.32
CA LYS A 156 14.23 -3.85 -6.12
C LYS A 156 13.74 -3.02 -4.95
N PHE A 157 13.39 -1.76 -5.18
CA PHE A 157 12.83 -0.87 -4.18
C PHE A 157 11.51 -1.43 -3.63
N GLU A 158 10.58 -1.80 -4.50
CA GLU A 158 9.27 -2.38 -4.11
C GLU A 158 9.45 -3.65 -3.27
N GLU A 159 10.30 -4.57 -3.70
CA GLU A 159 10.61 -5.80 -2.97
C GLU A 159 11.22 -5.53 -1.59
N LEU A 160 12.14 -4.56 -1.50
CA LEU A 160 12.76 -4.19 -0.23
C LEU A 160 11.74 -3.56 0.73
N VAL A 161 10.86 -2.67 0.23
CA VAL A 161 9.81 -2.06 1.05
C VAL A 161 8.80 -3.10 1.52
N GLN A 162 8.38 -4.02 0.66
CA GLN A 162 7.49 -5.11 1.05
C GLN A 162 8.11 -5.96 2.17
N LEU A 163 9.38 -6.31 2.04
CA LEU A 163 10.09 -7.10 3.05
C LEU A 163 10.22 -6.34 4.38
N ARG A 164 10.52 -5.03 4.34
CA ARG A 164 10.58 -4.17 5.53
C ARG A 164 9.22 -4.07 6.22
N ASN A 165 8.14 -3.89 5.47
CA ASN A 165 6.79 -3.83 6.01
C ASN A 165 6.38 -5.17 6.65
N GLN A 166 6.76 -6.29 6.02
CA GLN A 166 6.53 -7.63 6.57
C GLN A 166 7.32 -7.85 7.87
N ALA A 167 8.59 -7.46 7.88
CA ALA A 167 9.45 -7.55 9.06
C ALA A 167 8.92 -6.72 10.23
N ASP A 168 8.50 -5.48 9.98
CA ASP A 168 7.89 -4.61 10.97
C ASP A 168 6.58 -5.22 11.52
N GLY A 169 5.75 -5.77 10.64
CA GLY A 169 4.55 -6.51 11.03
C GLY A 169 4.83 -7.69 11.95
N MET A 170 5.87 -8.48 11.65
CA MET A 170 6.26 -9.63 12.46
C MET A 170 6.83 -9.20 13.82
N ILE A 171 7.66 -8.15 13.88
CA ILE A 171 8.18 -7.59 15.12
C ILE A 171 7.01 -7.17 16.04
N HIS A 172 6.05 -6.42 15.47
CA HIS A 172 4.88 -5.96 16.23
C HIS A 172 4.05 -7.13 16.76
N ALA A 173 3.75 -8.12 15.92
CA ALA A 173 2.98 -9.31 16.29
C ALA A 173 3.71 -10.13 17.38
N SER A 174 5.03 -10.30 17.24
CA SER A 174 5.84 -11.04 18.23
C SER A 174 5.87 -10.36 19.59
N ARG A 175 6.05 -9.04 19.63
CA ARG A 175 5.99 -8.26 20.88
C ARG A 175 4.64 -8.37 21.57
N LYS A 176 3.57 -8.24 20.82
CA LYS A 176 2.20 -8.37 21.31
C LYS A 176 1.95 -9.76 21.86
N THR A 177 2.40 -10.81 21.17
CA THR A 177 2.29 -12.21 21.64
C THR A 177 3.02 -12.42 22.96
N ILE A 178 4.23 -11.89 23.12
CA ILE A 178 4.99 -11.96 24.37
C ILE A 178 4.25 -11.24 25.51
N GLU A 179 3.70 -10.07 25.24
CA GLU A 179 2.96 -9.27 26.23
C GLU A 179 1.68 -9.99 26.69
N GLU A 180 0.88 -10.49 25.74
CA GLU A 180 -0.37 -11.23 26.01
C GLU A 180 -0.13 -12.56 26.72
N ALA A 181 0.98 -13.23 26.43
CA ALA A 181 1.31 -14.51 27.05
C ALA A 181 1.83 -14.34 28.50
N GLY A 182 2.41 -13.18 28.85
CA GLY A 182 2.85 -12.85 30.20
C GLY A 182 3.74 -13.92 30.81
N ASP A 183 3.39 -14.38 32.03
CA ASP A 183 4.14 -15.39 32.79
C ASP A 183 3.98 -16.84 32.23
N LYS A 184 3.17 -17.05 31.22
CA LYS A 184 2.98 -18.37 30.58
C LYS A 184 4.13 -18.75 29.63
N VAL A 185 4.95 -17.77 29.26
CA VAL A 185 6.13 -17.97 28.40
C VAL A 185 7.35 -18.20 29.28
N ASP A 186 8.13 -19.22 28.90
CA ASP A 186 9.42 -19.48 29.53
C ASP A 186 10.38 -18.27 29.30
N ALA A 187 11.11 -17.88 30.34
CA ALA A 187 12.05 -16.76 30.28
C ALA A 187 13.10 -16.93 29.15
N ASP A 188 13.55 -18.15 28.92
CA ASP A 188 14.53 -18.46 27.87
C ASP A 188 13.92 -18.28 26.46
N GLU A 189 12.65 -18.59 26.27
CA GLU A 189 11.95 -18.42 25.01
C GLU A 189 11.67 -16.93 24.73
N LYS A 190 11.23 -16.22 25.76
CA LYS A 190 11.06 -14.77 25.67
C LYS A 190 12.37 -14.09 25.25
N ALA A 191 13.50 -14.46 25.90
CA ALA A 191 14.81 -13.91 25.58
C ALA A 191 15.25 -14.23 24.13
N LYS A 192 14.94 -15.42 23.61
CA LYS A 192 15.24 -15.77 22.22
C LYS A 192 14.47 -14.93 21.21
N ILE A 193 13.18 -14.71 21.45
CA ILE A 193 12.36 -13.89 20.56
C ILE A 193 12.80 -12.41 20.64
N GLU A 194 13.06 -11.88 21.83
CA GLU A 194 13.56 -10.52 22.00
C GLU A 194 14.93 -10.31 21.32
N THR A 195 15.80 -11.32 21.36
CA THR A 195 17.07 -11.30 20.62
C THR A 195 16.83 -11.28 19.11
N ALA A 196 15.96 -12.16 18.60
CA ALA A 196 15.64 -12.21 17.18
C ALA A 196 14.99 -10.91 16.68
N ILE A 197 14.12 -10.28 17.49
CA ILE A 197 13.56 -8.96 17.21
C ILE A 197 14.68 -7.91 17.09
N SER A 198 15.60 -7.85 18.07
CA SER A 198 16.69 -6.88 18.08
C SER A 198 17.62 -7.06 16.87
N GLU A 199 17.92 -8.29 16.48
CA GLU A 199 18.73 -8.59 15.31
C GLU A 199 18.04 -8.20 14.00
N LEU A 200 16.71 -8.40 13.90
CA LEU A 200 15.94 -7.97 12.75
C LEU A 200 15.84 -6.44 12.67
N GLU A 201 15.62 -5.76 13.79
CA GLU A 201 15.63 -4.28 13.84
C GLU A 201 16.98 -3.70 13.44
N GLU A 202 18.09 -4.35 13.77
CA GLU A 202 19.41 -3.93 13.33
C GLU A 202 19.58 -4.13 11.82
N ALA A 203 19.14 -5.28 11.27
CA ALA A 203 19.18 -5.56 9.85
C ALA A 203 18.33 -4.55 9.03
N LEU A 204 17.19 -4.11 9.59
CA LEU A 204 16.30 -3.13 8.96
C LEU A 204 16.90 -1.73 8.81
N LYS A 205 17.99 -1.41 9.49
CA LYS A 205 18.73 -0.15 9.30
C LYS A 205 19.53 -0.12 8.00
N GLY A 206 19.84 -1.29 7.43
CA GLY A 206 20.50 -1.46 6.14
C GLY A 206 19.53 -1.74 5.01
N ASP A 207 20.07 -1.84 3.78
CA ASP A 207 19.31 -2.16 2.56
C ASP A 207 19.60 -3.58 2.05
N ASP A 208 20.28 -4.41 2.85
CA ASP A 208 20.61 -5.79 2.49
C ASP A 208 19.36 -6.68 2.67
N LYS A 209 18.74 -6.98 1.54
CA LYS A 209 17.51 -7.79 1.46
C LYS A 209 17.73 -9.20 2.02
N ASP A 210 18.88 -9.81 1.72
CA ASP A 210 19.17 -11.19 2.14
C ASP A 210 19.39 -11.26 3.66
N ALA A 211 20.06 -10.25 4.23
CA ALA A 211 20.24 -10.13 5.68
C ALA A 211 18.89 -9.93 6.38
N ILE A 212 18.02 -9.05 5.87
CA ILE A 212 16.68 -8.80 6.43
C ILE A 212 15.85 -10.09 6.37
N GLN A 213 15.84 -10.79 5.22
CA GLN A 213 15.09 -12.03 5.06
C GLN A 213 15.54 -13.11 6.03
N ALA A 214 16.85 -13.32 6.17
CA ALA A 214 17.38 -14.32 7.09
C ALA A 214 16.99 -14.04 8.55
N LYS A 215 16.97 -12.77 8.99
CA LYS A 215 16.55 -12.40 10.35
C LYS A 215 15.03 -12.49 10.54
N LEU A 216 14.27 -12.19 9.50
CA LEU A 216 12.81 -12.38 9.50
C LEU A 216 12.44 -13.87 9.64
N ASP A 217 13.12 -14.74 8.92
CA ASP A 217 12.91 -16.19 9.00
C ASP A 217 13.26 -16.72 10.41
N ALA A 218 14.36 -16.25 11.00
CA ALA A 218 14.75 -16.59 12.37
C ALA A 218 13.70 -16.15 13.42
N LEU A 219 13.15 -14.93 13.29
CA LEU A 219 12.08 -14.46 14.17
C LEU A 219 10.79 -15.28 13.98
N THR A 220 10.47 -15.62 12.74
CA THR A 220 9.29 -16.44 12.40
C THR A 220 9.39 -17.83 13.04
N GLU A 221 10.56 -18.47 12.97
CA GLU A 221 10.82 -19.76 13.60
C GLU A 221 10.71 -19.67 15.14
N ALA A 222 11.35 -18.67 15.74
CA ALA A 222 11.30 -18.48 17.20
C ALA A 222 9.86 -18.27 17.70
N SER A 223 9.08 -17.44 17.00
CA SER A 223 7.68 -17.16 17.33
C SER A 223 6.77 -18.37 17.09
N GLY A 224 7.01 -19.16 16.04
CA GLY A 224 6.29 -20.41 15.75
C GLY A 224 6.49 -21.47 16.85
N ASN A 225 7.70 -21.62 17.34
CA ASN A 225 8.02 -22.53 18.43
C ASN A 225 7.28 -22.16 19.72
N LEU A 226 7.20 -20.85 20.03
CA LEU A 226 6.42 -20.37 21.17
C LEU A 226 4.93 -20.73 21.02
N ALA A 227 4.33 -20.44 19.87
CA ALA A 227 2.93 -20.74 19.63
C ALA A 227 2.60 -22.23 19.78
N GLN A 228 3.43 -23.13 19.23
CA GLN A 228 3.25 -24.57 19.39
C GLN A 228 3.27 -25.02 20.85
N LYS A 229 4.19 -24.49 21.67
CA LYS A 229 4.30 -24.83 23.07
C LYS A 229 3.12 -24.29 23.90
N MET A 230 2.62 -23.12 23.57
CA MET A 230 1.42 -22.57 24.20
C MET A 230 0.19 -23.45 23.94
N TYR A 231 0.01 -23.93 22.71
CA TYR A 231 -1.06 -24.86 22.36
C TYR A 231 -0.90 -26.21 23.07
N ALA A 232 0.30 -26.76 23.17
CA ALA A 232 0.56 -28.02 23.86
C ALA A 232 0.23 -27.92 25.36
N LYS A 233 0.61 -26.83 26.03
CA LYS A 233 0.28 -26.58 27.44
C LYS A 233 -1.23 -26.40 27.71
N GLN A 234 -1.98 -25.87 26.74
CA GLN A 234 -3.44 -25.75 26.85
C GLN A 234 -4.15 -27.11 26.68
N GLY A 235 -3.59 -28.01 25.84
CA GLY A 235 -4.11 -29.38 25.67
C GLY A 235 -3.95 -30.24 26.93
N ASP A 236 -2.80 -30.19 27.58
CA ASP A 236 -2.53 -30.96 28.81
C ASP A 236 -3.36 -30.47 30.03
N GLY A 237 -3.76 -29.18 30.04
CA GLY A 237 -4.60 -28.64 31.11
C GLY A 237 -6.09 -29.06 31.03
N ALA A 238 -6.57 -29.43 29.84
CA ALA A 238 -7.96 -29.83 29.63
C ALA A 238 -8.23 -31.30 30.01
N GLU A 239 -7.19 -32.16 30.07
CA GLU A 239 -7.33 -33.55 30.52
C GLU A 239 -7.24 -33.72 32.05
N ALA A 240 -6.78 -32.70 32.79
CA ALA A 240 -6.63 -32.81 34.24
C ALA A 240 -7.88 -32.39 35.06
N GLU A 241 -8.89 -31.79 34.45
CA GLU A 241 -10.15 -31.41 35.13
C GLU A 241 -11.31 -32.36 34.88
N GLY A 242 -11.06 -33.54 34.28
CA GLY A 242 -12.07 -34.55 33.92
C GLY A 242 -12.02 -35.84 34.72
N GLN A 243 -11.48 -35.84 35.96
CA GLN A 243 -11.58 -37.02 36.87
C GLN A 243 -12.23 -36.68 38.19
#